data_5f6341330c45718f415cbb6a48d56386
#
_entry.id   5f6341330c45718f415cbb6a48d56386
#
_cell.length_a   1.000
_cell.length_b   1.000
_cell.length_c   1.000
_cell.angle_alpha   90.00
_cell.angle_beta   90.00
_cell.angle_gamma   90.00
#
_symmetry.space_group_name_H-M   'P 1'
#
loop_
_entity.id
_entity.type
_entity.pdbx_description
1 polymer ?
#
loop_
_entity_poly.entity_id
_entity_poly.type
_entity_poly.pdbx_seq_one_letter_code
_entity_poly.pdbx_strand_id
1 'polypeptide(L)'
;LTFDRALEKTMHREIMPNFDKLATFIVNHSWIFVIVFVVLLGPAIYGQNHTSVYYDLSDTLPDDLACSQANKKLEENFDMNSIYMILADSSMSTDTANEMLDKLGDVDGVQFALGLDTALKSGIPQEFLPAKTVSELKGEDYQIMMIATDYKIASDEINNQISKVNDIVKSYDSKAMVVGEAPCTKDLITITDKDFKTVSAVSIVAIFVIILFVLKSISLPIILVSAIEFAIFVNMGIPYFTHTQIPFIASVVIGTIQLGATVDYAILMTTRYKKERSQGYAKKEAIQIALSTSIPSIIVSALGFFAATFGVGCIASVDMIGSLCTLMARGAIISMFVVIFILPSLFVLCDKLIINTSIGFKPKKNQDM
;
A
#
# COMPACT_ATOMS: atom_id res chain seq x y z
N LEU A 1 -15.03 -13.89 41.33
CA LEU A 1 -14.87 -14.94 42.38
C LEU A 1 -15.56 -16.27 42.03
N THR A 2 -16.69 -16.31 41.33
CA THR A 2 -17.35 -17.56 40.87
C THR A 2 -16.77 -18.12 39.58
N PHE A 3 -16.30 -17.27 38.67
CA PHE A 3 -15.65 -17.66 37.42
C PHE A 3 -14.24 -18.24 37.69
N ASP A 4 -13.47 -17.66 38.61
CA ASP A 4 -12.12 -18.16 38.95
C ASP A 4 -12.17 -19.59 39.52
N ARG A 5 -13.16 -19.88 40.42
CA ARG A 5 -13.33 -21.25 40.93
C ARG A 5 -13.78 -22.28 39.93
N ALA A 6 -14.48 -21.85 38.85
CA ALA A 6 -14.84 -22.72 37.75
C ALA A 6 -13.63 -23.00 36.83
N LEU A 7 -12.77 -22.01 36.62
CA LEU A 7 -11.53 -22.12 35.84
C LEU A 7 -10.48 -23.01 36.55
N GLU A 8 -10.36 -22.94 37.88
CA GLU A 8 -9.47 -23.82 38.66
C GLU A 8 -9.88 -25.30 38.64
N LYS A 9 -11.17 -25.62 38.40
CA LYS A 9 -11.67 -27.00 38.33
C LYS A 9 -11.59 -27.63 36.94
N THR A 10 -11.41 -26.86 35.91
CA THR A 10 -11.20 -27.36 34.55
C THR A 10 -9.72 -27.47 34.29
N MET A 11 -9.20 -28.69 34.24
CA MET A 11 -7.85 -28.96 33.72
C MET A 11 -7.84 -28.50 32.26
N HIS A 12 -7.36 -27.26 31.99
CA HIS A 12 -7.16 -26.78 30.63
C HIS A 12 -6.05 -27.62 29.99
N ARG A 13 -6.46 -28.52 29.09
CA ARG A 13 -5.51 -29.25 28.27
C ARG A 13 -4.83 -28.20 27.37
N GLU A 14 -3.54 -28.04 27.50
CA GLU A 14 -2.77 -27.20 26.61
C GLU A 14 -2.98 -27.73 25.18
N ILE A 15 -3.71 -26.96 24.34
CA ILE A 15 -4.03 -27.34 22.96
C ILE A 15 -2.79 -27.16 22.07
N MET A 16 -1.88 -26.24 22.45
CA MET A 16 -0.68 -25.97 21.68
C MET A 16 0.48 -26.89 22.10
N PRO A 17 1.24 -27.39 21.10
CA PRO A 17 2.43 -28.18 21.37
C PRO A 17 3.51 -27.35 22.07
N ASN A 18 4.40 -28.03 22.78
CA ASN A 18 5.60 -27.40 23.34
C ASN A 18 6.58 -27.04 22.21
N PHE A 19 6.98 -25.76 22.15
CA PHE A 19 7.88 -25.22 21.14
C PHE A 19 9.37 -25.19 21.55
N ASP A 20 9.76 -25.80 22.67
CA ASP A 20 11.14 -25.77 23.15
C ASP A 20 12.14 -26.35 22.15
N LYS A 21 11.77 -27.46 21.46
CA LYS A 21 12.63 -28.06 20.43
C LYS A 21 12.85 -27.13 19.26
N LEU A 22 11.78 -26.44 18.80
CA LEU A 22 11.84 -25.48 17.71
C LEU A 22 12.69 -24.27 18.12
N ALA A 23 12.47 -23.73 19.32
CA ALA A 23 13.25 -22.62 19.85
C ALA A 23 14.73 -22.95 19.97
N THR A 24 15.06 -24.15 20.48
CA THR A 24 16.44 -24.66 20.55
C THR A 24 17.07 -24.78 19.17
N PHE A 25 16.35 -25.29 18.19
CA PHE A 25 16.82 -25.41 16.80
C PHE A 25 17.15 -24.04 16.22
N ILE A 26 16.24 -23.08 16.33
CA ILE A 26 16.41 -21.70 15.79
C ILE A 26 17.63 -21.01 16.43
N VAL A 27 17.74 -21.07 17.77
CA VAL A 27 18.83 -20.41 18.49
C VAL A 27 20.19 -21.03 18.17
N ASN A 28 20.25 -22.33 18.00
CA ASN A 28 21.51 -23.02 17.65
C ASN A 28 21.95 -22.80 16.20
N HIS A 29 20.99 -22.62 15.29
CA HIS A 29 21.24 -22.38 13.87
C HIS A 29 20.99 -20.92 13.47
N SER A 30 21.06 -19.99 14.42
CA SER A 30 20.76 -18.56 14.21
C SER A 30 21.53 -17.92 13.04
N TRP A 31 22.77 -18.36 12.78
CA TRP A 31 23.59 -17.86 11.67
C TRP A 31 22.94 -18.16 10.29
N ILE A 32 22.23 -19.27 10.13
CA ILE A 32 21.52 -19.62 8.89
C ILE A 32 20.43 -18.60 8.62
N PHE A 33 19.60 -18.28 9.62
CA PHE A 33 18.51 -17.32 9.49
C PHE A 33 19.00 -15.89 9.24
N VAL A 34 20.16 -15.51 9.80
CA VAL A 34 20.80 -14.24 9.48
C VAL A 34 21.28 -14.21 8.02
N ILE A 35 21.86 -15.29 7.52
CA ILE A 35 22.24 -15.37 6.10
C ILE A 35 21.01 -15.30 5.20
N VAL A 36 19.94 -16.05 5.52
CA VAL A 36 18.66 -15.96 4.78
C VAL A 36 18.11 -14.53 4.75
N PHE A 37 18.14 -13.85 5.89
CA PHE A 37 17.74 -12.43 5.97
C PHE A 37 18.55 -11.55 5.01
N VAL A 38 19.88 -11.65 5.05
CA VAL A 38 20.77 -10.82 4.21
C VAL A 38 20.62 -11.15 2.73
N VAL A 39 20.53 -12.43 2.38
CA VAL A 39 20.42 -12.88 0.98
C VAL A 39 19.05 -12.49 0.39
N LEU A 40 17.97 -12.63 1.14
CA LEU A 40 16.64 -12.29 0.65
C LEU A 40 16.34 -10.79 0.67
N LEU A 41 17.08 -9.99 1.44
CA LEU A 41 16.86 -8.55 1.53
C LEU A 41 17.03 -7.86 0.16
N GLY A 42 18.06 -8.21 -0.61
CA GLY A 42 18.29 -7.64 -1.93
C GLY A 42 17.15 -7.91 -2.92
N PRO A 43 16.79 -9.18 -3.18
CA PRO A 43 15.64 -9.53 -4.02
C PRO A 43 14.31 -8.93 -3.53
N ALA A 44 14.09 -8.87 -2.21
CA ALA A 44 12.86 -8.31 -1.65
C ALA A 44 12.73 -6.80 -1.94
N ILE A 45 13.77 -6.03 -1.72
CA ILE A 45 13.82 -4.58 -2.05
C ILE A 45 13.68 -4.37 -3.56
N TYR A 46 14.40 -5.17 -4.36
CA TYR A 46 14.32 -5.09 -5.82
C TYR A 46 12.90 -5.36 -6.31
N GLY A 47 12.29 -6.44 -5.84
CA GLY A 47 10.91 -6.81 -6.21
C GLY A 47 9.90 -5.74 -5.83
N GLN A 48 9.98 -5.21 -4.61
CA GLN A 48 9.08 -4.12 -4.18
C GLN A 48 9.17 -2.88 -5.07
N ASN A 49 10.39 -2.47 -5.43
CA ASN A 49 10.60 -1.26 -6.24
C ASN A 49 10.18 -1.43 -7.70
N HIS A 50 10.00 -2.68 -8.17
CA HIS A 50 9.62 -3.00 -9.55
C HIS A 50 8.25 -3.68 -9.63
N THR A 51 7.51 -3.75 -8.54
CA THR A 51 6.14 -4.28 -8.55
C THR A 51 5.22 -3.31 -9.30
N SER A 52 4.52 -3.82 -10.30
CA SER A 52 3.57 -3.05 -11.09
C SER A 52 2.33 -2.71 -10.26
N VAL A 53 1.91 -1.46 -10.33
CA VAL A 53 0.77 -0.92 -9.61
C VAL A 53 -0.26 -0.44 -10.60
N TYR A 54 -1.53 -0.80 -10.42
CA TYR A 54 -2.62 -0.26 -11.23
C TYR A 54 -3.39 0.84 -10.47
N TYR A 55 -3.85 1.84 -11.23
CA TYR A 55 -4.57 3.01 -10.71
C TYR A 55 -6.01 3.08 -11.23
N ASP A 56 -6.33 2.34 -12.28
CA ASP A 56 -7.69 2.29 -12.83
C ASP A 56 -8.61 1.48 -11.89
N LEU A 57 -9.58 2.17 -11.32
CA LEU A 57 -10.56 1.56 -10.44
C LEU A 57 -11.71 0.93 -11.23
N SER A 58 -11.94 1.36 -12.47
CA SER A 58 -12.99 0.84 -13.33
C SER A 58 -12.72 -0.60 -13.73
N ASP A 59 -11.45 -0.94 -13.98
CA ASP A 59 -11.01 -2.30 -14.32
C ASP A 59 -11.11 -3.29 -13.13
N THR A 60 -11.34 -2.78 -11.92
CA THR A 60 -11.53 -3.63 -10.72
C THR A 60 -12.97 -4.09 -10.50
N LEU A 61 -13.88 -3.56 -11.29
CA LEU A 61 -15.30 -3.88 -11.20
C LEU A 61 -15.58 -5.21 -11.92
N PRO A 62 -16.55 -6.00 -11.42
CA PRO A 62 -16.97 -7.23 -12.09
C PRO A 62 -17.41 -7.00 -13.55
N ASP A 63 -17.02 -7.90 -14.43
CA ASP A 63 -17.32 -7.83 -15.87
C ASP A 63 -18.82 -7.94 -16.21
N ASP A 64 -19.63 -8.49 -15.31
CA ASP A 64 -21.07 -8.67 -15.47
C ASP A 64 -21.89 -7.40 -15.17
N LEU A 65 -21.26 -6.36 -14.65
CA LEU A 65 -21.91 -5.07 -14.42
C LEU A 65 -22.26 -4.37 -15.74
N ALA A 66 -23.44 -3.76 -15.77
CA ALA A 66 -23.92 -3.05 -16.96
C ALA A 66 -22.99 -1.93 -17.42
N CYS A 67 -22.33 -1.21 -16.49
CA CYS A 67 -21.35 -0.18 -16.81
C CYS A 67 -20.08 -0.77 -17.45
N SER A 68 -19.56 -1.89 -16.91
CA SER A 68 -18.37 -2.56 -17.48
C SER A 68 -18.65 -3.06 -18.90
N GLN A 69 -19.83 -3.65 -19.12
CA GLN A 69 -20.25 -4.07 -20.45
C GLN A 69 -20.46 -2.90 -21.42
N ALA A 70 -20.96 -1.77 -20.93
CA ALA A 70 -21.15 -0.58 -21.75
C ALA A 70 -19.79 0.03 -22.16
N ASN A 71 -18.83 0.11 -21.22
CA ASN A 71 -17.49 0.60 -21.50
C ASN A 71 -16.76 -0.28 -22.55
N LYS A 72 -16.86 -1.63 -22.43
CA LYS A 72 -16.31 -2.55 -23.43
C LYS A 72 -16.92 -2.32 -24.83
N LYS A 73 -18.21 -2.03 -24.91
CA LYS A 73 -18.86 -1.72 -26.20
C LYS A 73 -18.41 -0.38 -26.78
N LEU A 74 -18.13 0.61 -25.95
CA LEU A 74 -17.54 1.88 -26.39
C LEU A 74 -16.13 1.68 -26.96
N GLU A 75 -15.29 0.90 -26.27
CA GLU A 75 -13.96 0.54 -26.71
C GLU A 75 -14.02 -0.24 -28.05
N GLU A 76 -14.80 -1.32 -28.12
CA GLU A 76 -14.84 -2.23 -29.28
C GLU A 76 -15.46 -1.62 -30.55
N ASN A 77 -16.43 -0.71 -30.40
CA ASN A 77 -17.18 -0.20 -31.57
C ASN A 77 -16.83 1.23 -31.95
N PHE A 78 -16.23 1.99 -31.06
CA PHE A 78 -15.96 3.43 -31.27
C PHE A 78 -14.51 3.81 -31.00
N ASP A 79 -13.64 2.88 -30.62
CA ASP A 79 -12.25 3.13 -30.21
C ASP A 79 -12.13 4.22 -29.13
N MET A 80 -13.15 4.28 -28.24
CA MET A 80 -13.21 5.26 -27.15
C MET A 80 -13.00 4.57 -25.81
N ASN A 81 -11.86 4.85 -25.18
CA ASN A 81 -11.53 4.31 -23.86
C ASN A 81 -11.78 5.33 -22.74
N SER A 82 -11.65 6.63 -23.03
CA SER A 82 -11.87 7.66 -22.02
C SER A 82 -12.38 8.96 -22.65
N ILE A 83 -13.16 9.69 -21.88
CA ILE A 83 -13.61 11.05 -22.22
C ILE A 83 -13.22 11.97 -21.07
N TYR A 84 -12.60 13.08 -21.39
CA TYR A 84 -12.33 14.14 -20.43
C TYR A 84 -12.68 15.52 -21.00
N MET A 85 -12.74 16.52 -20.16
CA MET A 85 -13.27 17.83 -20.52
C MET A 85 -12.26 18.92 -20.25
N ILE A 86 -12.42 20.03 -20.96
CA ILE A 86 -11.72 21.28 -20.74
C ILE A 86 -12.75 22.32 -20.31
N LEU A 87 -12.44 23.00 -19.22
CA LEU A 87 -13.15 24.22 -18.78
C LEU A 87 -12.28 25.39 -19.20
N ALA A 88 -12.71 26.15 -20.22
CA ALA A 88 -12.06 27.35 -20.71
C ALA A 88 -12.91 28.57 -20.41
N ASP A 89 -12.32 29.75 -20.45
CA ASP A 89 -13.03 31.03 -20.22
C ASP A 89 -14.17 31.18 -21.24
N SER A 90 -15.37 31.51 -20.77
CA SER A 90 -16.55 31.70 -21.62
C SER A 90 -16.44 32.92 -22.55
N SER A 91 -15.56 33.85 -22.25
CA SER A 91 -15.30 35.04 -23.08
C SER A 91 -14.36 34.78 -24.25
N MET A 92 -13.76 33.57 -24.35
CA MET A 92 -12.90 33.18 -25.47
C MET A 92 -13.67 33.33 -26.79
N SER A 93 -13.02 33.92 -27.81
CA SER A 93 -13.64 34.03 -29.12
C SER A 93 -13.81 32.70 -29.80
N THR A 94 -14.84 32.54 -30.61
CA THR A 94 -15.10 31.30 -31.39
C THR A 94 -13.92 30.91 -32.27
N ASP A 95 -13.21 31.87 -32.87
CA ASP A 95 -12.04 31.59 -33.70
C ASP A 95 -10.89 31.03 -32.86
N THR A 96 -10.61 31.59 -31.69
CA THR A 96 -9.59 31.13 -30.75
C THR A 96 -9.93 29.76 -30.21
N ALA A 97 -11.19 29.52 -29.85
CA ALA A 97 -11.67 28.23 -29.36
C ALA A 97 -11.51 27.11 -30.42
N ASN A 98 -11.87 27.43 -31.67
CA ASN A 98 -11.71 26.50 -32.80
C ASN A 98 -10.23 26.21 -33.13
N GLU A 99 -9.36 27.23 -33.09
CA GLU A 99 -7.93 27.03 -33.29
C GLU A 99 -7.33 26.11 -32.19
N MET A 100 -7.75 26.29 -30.95
CA MET A 100 -7.36 25.41 -29.85
C MET A 100 -7.87 24.00 -30.05
N LEU A 101 -9.16 23.82 -30.41
CA LEU A 101 -9.76 22.50 -30.65
C LEU A 101 -9.11 21.77 -31.83
N ASP A 102 -8.77 22.49 -32.92
CA ASP A 102 -8.05 21.90 -34.06
C ASP A 102 -6.67 21.36 -33.61
N LYS A 103 -5.90 22.14 -32.83
CA LYS A 103 -4.61 21.67 -32.28
C LYS A 103 -4.75 20.51 -31.29
N LEU A 104 -5.84 20.48 -30.52
CA LEU A 104 -6.14 19.38 -29.62
C LEU A 104 -6.51 18.11 -30.36
N GLY A 105 -7.22 18.23 -31.48
CA GLY A 105 -7.53 17.12 -32.38
C GLY A 105 -6.30 16.49 -33.04
N ASP A 106 -5.22 17.26 -33.23
CA ASP A 106 -3.96 16.78 -33.78
C ASP A 106 -3.06 16.07 -32.75
N VAL A 107 -3.46 16.04 -31.48
CA VAL A 107 -2.69 15.32 -30.44
C VAL A 107 -2.89 13.82 -30.60
N ASP A 108 -1.80 13.08 -30.56
CA ASP A 108 -1.78 11.63 -30.71
C ASP A 108 -2.72 10.94 -29.72
N GLY A 109 -3.56 10.01 -30.23
CA GLY A 109 -4.57 9.29 -29.46
C GLY A 109 -5.87 10.07 -29.20
N VAL A 110 -5.99 11.31 -29.64
CA VAL A 110 -7.27 12.05 -29.59
C VAL A 110 -8.13 11.63 -30.78
N GLN A 111 -9.30 11.07 -30.51
CA GLN A 111 -10.26 10.65 -31.52
C GLN A 111 -11.07 11.86 -32.03
N PHE A 112 -11.48 12.72 -31.11
CA PHE A 112 -12.10 14.01 -31.42
C PHE A 112 -11.96 15.00 -30.27
N ALA A 113 -11.95 16.28 -30.62
CA ALA A 113 -12.07 17.41 -29.69
C ALA A 113 -13.26 18.27 -30.14
N LEU A 114 -14.27 18.42 -29.32
CA LEU A 114 -15.53 19.07 -29.62
C LEU A 114 -15.90 20.10 -28.57
N GLY A 115 -16.47 21.23 -29.04
CA GLY A 115 -17.06 22.25 -28.22
C GLY A 115 -18.27 22.89 -28.89
N LEU A 116 -18.93 23.85 -28.24
CA LEU A 116 -20.02 24.61 -28.83
C LEU A 116 -19.58 25.31 -30.13
N ASP A 117 -18.35 25.82 -30.13
CA ASP A 117 -17.77 26.57 -31.26
C ASP A 117 -17.50 25.67 -32.49
N THR A 118 -17.33 24.34 -32.29
CA THR A 118 -17.20 23.37 -33.40
C THR A 118 -18.51 23.30 -34.21
N ALA A 119 -19.66 23.34 -33.57
CA ALA A 119 -20.96 23.36 -34.23
C ALA A 119 -21.16 24.70 -35.00
N LEU A 120 -20.73 25.77 -34.42
CA LEU A 120 -20.80 27.11 -35.06
C LEU A 120 -19.88 27.19 -36.28
N LYS A 121 -18.65 26.63 -36.22
CA LYS A 121 -17.73 26.54 -37.36
C LYS A 121 -18.31 25.72 -38.52
N SER A 122 -19.12 24.70 -38.22
CA SER A 122 -19.81 23.88 -39.25
C SER A 122 -20.94 24.64 -39.96
N GLY A 123 -21.13 25.93 -39.72
CA GLY A 123 -22.12 26.78 -40.36
C GLY A 123 -23.52 26.71 -39.77
N ILE A 124 -23.68 26.12 -38.61
CA ILE A 124 -24.95 26.13 -37.85
C ILE A 124 -25.02 27.44 -37.06
N PRO A 125 -25.92 28.38 -37.39
CA PRO A 125 -26.08 29.60 -36.62
C PRO A 125 -26.52 29.26 -35.17
N GLN A 126 -25.99 29.99 -34.18
CA GLN A 126 -26.30 29.75 -32.76
C GLN A 126 -27.81 29.75 -32.45
N GLU A 127 -28.58 30.49 -33.22
CA GLU A 127 -30.03 30.61 -33.12
C GLU A 127 -30.78 29.31 -33.40
N PHE A 128 -30.16 28.40 -34.15
CA PHE A 128 -30.70 27.06 -34.43
C PHE A 128 -30.36 26.03 -33.35
N LEU A 129 -29.43 26.32 -32.44
CA LEU A 129 -29.12 25.45 -31.34
C LEU A 129 -30.15 25.64 -30.21
N PRO A 130 -30.65 24.54 -29.60
CA PRO A 130 -31.53 24.68 -28.45
C PRO A 130 -30.89 25.53 -27.35
N ALA A 131 -31.59 26.57 -26.86
CA ALA A 131 -31.07 27.47 -25.85
C ALA A 131 -30.57 26.71 -24.60
N LYS A 132 -31.21 25.58 -24.27
CA LYS A 132 -30.80 24.71 -23.19
C LYS A 132 -29.41 24.08 -23.44
N THR A 133 -29.14 23.59 -24.65
CA THR A 133 -27.82 22.99 -25.00
C THR A 133 -26.71 24.04 -24.93
N VAL A 134 -27.01 25.26 -25.40
CA VAL A 134 -26.06 26.39 -25.34
C VAL A 134 -25.74 26.71 -23.90
N SER A 135 -26.75 26.80 -23.02
CA SER A 135 -26.54 27.14 -21.59
C SER A 135 -25.88 26.01 -20.79
N GLU A 136 -25.97 24.75 -21.25
CA GLU A 136 -25.29 23.62 -20.63
C GLU A 136 -23.82 23.55 -21.03
N LEU A 137 -23.45 24.00 -22.23
CA LEU A 137 -22.06 23.97 -22.71
C LEU A 137 -21.32 25.30 -22.47
N LYS A 138 -22.01 26.40 -22.29
CA LYS A 138 -21.43 27.74 -22.06
C LYS A 138 -22.16 28.45 -20.93
N GLY A 139 -21.51 28.48 -19.77
CA GLY A 139 -21.99 29.24 -18.60
C GLY A 139 -21.52 30.70 -18.59
N GLU A 140 -21.71 31.39 -17.46
CA GLU A 140 -21.26 32.78 -17.28
C GLU A 140 -19.71 32.88 -17.30
N ASP A 141 -19.00 32.01 -16.57
CA ASP A 141 -17.55 32.08 -16.42
C ASP A 141 -16.80 31.07 -17.31
N TYR A 142 -17.38 29.93 -17.58
CA TYR A 142 -16.70 28.83 -18.27
C TYR A 142 -17.52 28.26 -19.42
N GLN A 143 -16.81 27.77 -20.43
CA GLN A 143 -17.35 26.89 -21.46
C GLN A 143 -16.72 25.53 -21.40
N ILE A 144 -17.49 24.50 -21.76
CA ILE A 144 -17.08 23.07 -21.71
C ILE A 144 -16.72 22.63 -23.12
N MET A 145 -15.53 22.01 -23.23
CA MET A 145 -15.11 21.27 -24.43
C MET A 145 -14.82 19.83 -24.03
N MET A 146 -15.06 18.89 -24.93
CA MET A 146 -14.88 17.45 -24.68
C MET A 146 -13.79 16.88 -25.58
N ILE A 147 -12.98 16.02 -25.02
CA ILE A 147 -11.97 15.23 -25.72
C ILE A 147 -12.26 13.75 -25.49
N ALA A 148 -12.35 12.99 -26.58
CA ALA A 148 -12.35 11.53 -26.52
C ALA A 148 -10.99 11.00 -26.95
N THR A 149 -10.53 9.95 -26.28
CA THR A 149 -9.23 9.31 -26.53
C THR A 149 -9.37 7.80 -26.62
N ASP A 150 -8.50 7.16 -27.43
CA ASP A 150 -8.33 5.73 -27.54
C ASP A 150 -7.42 5.16 -26.43
N TYR A 151 -6.73 6.02 -25.68
CA TYR A 151 -5.83 5.55 -24.62
C TYR A 151 -6.58 5.16 -23.37
N LYS A 152 -6.14 4.06 -22.75
CA LYS A 152 -6.70 3.58 -21.47
C LYS A 152 -6.29 4.48 -20.32
N ILE A 153 -7.21 4.63 -19.36
CA ILE A 153 -6.97 5.37 -18.11
C ILE A 153 -5.75 4.77 -17.40
N ALA A 154 -4.96 5.64 -16.79
CA ALA A 154 -3.74 5.29 -16.04
C ALA A 154 -2.58 4.70 -16.88
N SER A 155 -2.67 4.70 -18.20
CA SER A 155 -1.54 4.35 -19.06
C SER A 155 -0.53 5.50 -19.18
N ASP A 156 0.71 5.19 -19.55
CA ASP A 156 1.74 6.23 -19.80
C ASP A 156 1.38 7.09 -20.99
N GLU A 157 0.71 6.52 -21.99
CA GLU A 157 0.26 7.19 -23.21
C GLU A 157 -0.74 8.30 -22.87
N ILE A 158 -1.81 7.97 -22.10
CA ILE A 158 -2.79 8.99 -21.69
C ILE A 158 -2.18 10.04 -20.76
N ASN A 159 -1.28 9.67 -19.88
CA ASN A 159 -0.61 10.61 -18.98
C ASN A 159 0.24 11.63 -19.78
N ASN A 160 0.91 11.18 -20.82
CA ASN A 160 1.67 12.04 -21.74
C ASN A 160 0.73 12.90 -22.60
N GLN A 161 -0.37 12.33 -23.09
CA GLN A 161 -1.40 13.04 -23.85
C GLN A 161 -1.98 14.18 -23.01
N ILE A 162 -2.42 13.91 -21.79
CA ILE A 162 -2.98 14.92 -20.86
C ILE A 162 -1.96 16.05 -20.61
N SER A 163 -0.66 15.73 -20.51
CA SER A 163 0.37 16.77 -20.35
C SER A 163 0.40 17.71 -21.57
N LYS A 164 0.44 17.13 -22.80
CA LYS A 164 0.42 17.92 -24.04
C LYS A 164 -0.86 18.74 -24.19
N VAL A 165 -2.02 18.12 -23.89
CA VAL A 165 -3.32 18.81 -23.89
C VAL A 165 -3.31 19.97 -22.93
N ASN A 166 -2.84 19.77 -21.69
CA ASN A 166 -2.77 20.85 -20.71
C ASN A 166 -1.84 21.99 -21.17
N ASP A 167 -0.69 21.68 -21.78
CA ASP A 167 0.23 22.70 -22.29
C ASP A 167 -0.41 23.50 -23.45
N ILE A 168 -1.12 22.84 -24.38
CA ILE A 168 -1.88 23.52 -25.42
C ILE A 168 -2.94 24.42 -24.81
N VAL A 169 -3.80 23.89 -23.95
CA VAL A 169 -4.89 24.61 -23.31
C VAL A 169 -4.38 25.83 -22.56
N LYS A 170 -3.31 25.69 -21.78
CA LYS A 170 -2.69 26.78 -21.03
C LYS A 170 -2.04 27.87 -21.91
N SER A 171 -1.67 27.51 -23.12
CA SER A 171 -1.15 28.50 -24.10
C SER A 171 -2.23 29.46 -24.60
N TYR A 172 -3.49 29.03 -24.61
CA TYR A 172 -4.64 29.85 -25.02
C TYR A 172 -5.35 30.53 -23.85
N ASP A 173 -5.50 29.81 -22.74
CA ASP A 173 -6.11 30.30 -21.51
C ASP A 173 -5.36 29.75 -20.29
N SER A 174 -4.61 30.63 -19.62
CA SER A 174 -3.82 30.25 -18.43
C SER A 174 -4.67 29.78 -17.24
N LYS A 175 -5.96 30.09 -17.20
CA LYS A 175 -6.90 29.69 -16.15
C LYS A 175 -7.69 28.46 -16.50
N ALA A 176 -7.71 28.04 -17.78
CA ALA A 176 -8.44 26.86 -18.19
C ALA A 176 -7.97 25.59 -17.44
N MET A 177 -8.85 24.64 -17.25
CA MET A 177 -8.62 23.41 -16.49
C MET A 177 -8.99 22.22 -17.34
N VAL A 178 -8.13 21.18 -17.30
CA VAL A 178 -8.42 19.86 -17.88
C VAL A 178 -8.99 19.00 -16.77
N VAL A 179 -10.22 18.49 -16.95
CA VAL A 179 -10.98 17.77 -15.92
C VAL A 179 -11.57 16.48 -16.47
N GLY A 180 -11.73 15.49 -15.61
CA GLY A 180 -12.26 14.17 -15.97
C GLY A 180 -11.54 13.05 -15.22
N GLU A 181 -11.93 11.82 -15.48
CA GLU A 181 -11.37 10.66 -14.79
C GLU A 181 -9.88 10.48 -15.08
N ALA A 182 -9.47 10.57 -16.35
CA ALA A 182 -8.07 10.38 -16.72
C ALA A 182 -7.13 11.48 -16.17
N PRO A 183 -7.44 12.81 -16.25
CA PRO A 183 -6.66 13.85 -15.58
C PRO A 183 -6.61 13.68 -14.05
N CYS A 184 -7.74 13.32 -13.44
CA CYS A 184 -7.80 13.08 -12.00
C CYS A 184 -6.92 11.89 -11.58
N THR A 185 -6.93 10.81 -12.35
CA THR A 185 -6.09 9.63 -12.11
C THR A 185 -4.61 9.96 -12.27
N LYS A 186 -4.23 10.79 -13.25
CA LYS A 186 -2.84 11.26 -13.41
C LYS A 186 -2.37 12.04 -12.18
N ASP A 187 -3.19 12.95 -11.68
CA ASP A 187 -2.87 13.72 -10.47
C ASP A 187 -2.78 12.79 -9.26
N LEU A 188 -3.69 11.80 -9.16
CA LEU A 188 -3.68 10.79 -8.10
C LEU A 188 -2.38 9.98 -8.11
N ILE A 189 -1.89 9.54 -9.27
CA ILE A 189 -0.60 8.83 -9.41
C ILE A 189 0.53 9.68 -8.80
N THR A 190 0.61 10.95 -9.20
CA THR A 190 1.68 11.87 -8.77
C THR A 190 1.64 12.13 -7.26
N ILE A 191 0.44 12.31 -6.70
CA ILE A 191 0.25 12.58 -5.26
C ILE A 191 0.53 11.30 -4.46
N THR A 192 0.03 10.15 -4.91
CA THR A 192 0.18 8.87 -4.21
C THR A 192 1.63 8.46 -4.05
N ASP A 193 2.46 8.65 -5.08
CA ASP A 193 3.89 8.36 -5.00
C ASP A 193 4.62 9.19 -3.94
N LYS A 194 4.25 10.46 -3.83
CA LYS A 194 4.79 11.36 -2.81
C LYS A 194 4.29 11.00 -1.42
N ASP A 195 2.98 10.76 -1.30
CA ASP A 195 2.35 10.44 -0.02
C ASP A 195 2.83 9.10 0.51
N PHE A 196 2.99 8.09 -0.34
CA PHE A 196 3.53 6.79 0.06
C PHE A 196 4.90 6.93 0.73
N LYS A 197 5.83 7.66 0.12
CA LYS A 197 7.16 7.91 0.69
C LYS A 197 7.09 8.66 2.01
N THR A 198 6.21 9.66 2.09
CA THR A 198 6.04 10.48 3.30
C THR A 198 5.40 9.69 4.44
N VAL A 199 4.30 8.99 4.16
CA VAL A 199 3.59 8.18 5.16
C VAL A 199 4.47 7.05 5.69
N SER A 200 5.19 6.34 4.80
CA SER A 200 6.13 5.28 5.21
C SER A 200 7.23 5.83 6.12
N ALA A 201 7.87 6.94 5.74
CA ALA A 201 8.90 7.56 6.55
C ALA A 201 8.38 8.01 7.93
N VAL A 202 7.23 8.67 7.98
CA VAL A 202 6.61 9.12 9.24
C VAL A 202 6.22 7.93 10.12
N SER A 203 5.66 6.87 9.54
CA SER A 203 5.27 5.65 10.27
C SER A 203 6.49 4.94 10.88
N ILE A 204 7.57 4.78 10.11
CA ILE A 204 8.83 4.19 10.57
C ILE A 204 9.40 5.01 11.73
N VAL A 205 9.48 6.34 11.59
CA VAL A 205 9.99 7.22 12.65
C VAL A 205 9.10 7.16 13.90
N ALA A 206 7.80 7.20 13.74
CA ALA A 206 6.86 7.13 14.87
C ALA A 206 7.03 5.81 15.65
N ILE A 207 7.08 4.67 14.95
CA ILE A 207 7.28 3.35 15.58
C ILE A 207 8.66 3.25 16.20
N PHE A 208 9.69 3.75 15.54
CA PHE A 208 11.04 3.80 16.11
C PHE A 208 11.04 4.54 17.45
N VAL A 209 10.42 5.72 17.52
CA VAL A 209 10.32 6.53 18.74
C VAL A 209 9.52 5.81 19.81
N ILE A 210 8.37 5.20 19.46
CA ILE A 210 7.56 4.43 20.44
C ILE A 210 8.38 3.28 21.01
N ILE A 211 9.03 2.46 20.20
CA ILE A 211 9.84 1.33 20.66
C ILE A 211 11.01 1.80 21.53
N LEU A 212 11.64 2.92 21.15
CA LEU A 212 12.75 3.52 21.92
C LEU A 212 12.32 3.84 23.36
N PHE A 213 11.16 4.47 23.53
CA PHE A 213 10.64 4.82 24.84
C PHE A 213 10.13 3.59 25.62
N VAL A 214 9.40 2.70 24.99
CA VAL A 214 8.80 1.50 25.62
C VAL A 214 9.89 0.54 26.08
N LEU A 215 10.88 0.24 25.24
CA LEU A 215 11.94 -0.70 25.58
C LEU A 215 13.13 -0.05 26.28
N LYS A 216 13.21 1.28 26.28
CA LYS A 216 14.33 2.06 26.82
C LYS A 216 15.67 1.59 26.27
N SER A 217 15.75 1.51 24.95
CA SER A 217 16.89 0.98 24.21
C SER A 217 17.05 1.71 22.89
N ILE A 218 18.27 2.00 22.48
CA ILE A 218 18.57 2.61 21.17
C ILE A 218 18.73 1.55 20.08
N SER A 219 19.29 0.39 20.40
CA SER A 219 19.55 -0.67 19.40
C SER A 219 18.33 -1.50 19.04
N LEU A 220 17.43 -1.73 20.00
CA LEU A 220 16.24 -2.55 19.78
C LEU A 220 15.30 -1.97 18.69
N PRO A 221 14.99 -0.65 18.68
CA PRO A 221 14.21 -0.09 17.59
C PRO A 221 14.81 -0.36 16.20
N ILE A 222 16.13 -0.23 16.05
CA ILE A 222 16.82 -0.49 14.79
C ILE A 222 16.61 -1.95 14.37
N ILE A 223 16.83 -2.90 15.27
CA ILE A 223 16.72 -4.33 14.98
C ILE A 223 15.27 -4.71 14.66
N LEU A 224 14.31 -4.22 15.46
CA LEU A 224 12.90 -4.53 15.28
C LEU A 224 12.37 -3.95 13.97
N VAL A 225 12.61 -2.66 13.72
CA VAL A 225 12.17 -2.00 12.49
C VAL A 225 12.80 -2.67 11.28
N SER A 226 14.10 -3.02 11.32
CA SER A 226 14.73 -3.72 10.20
C SER A 226 14.10 -5.09 9.90
N ALA A 227 13.70 -5.85 10.93
CA ALA A 227 13.02 -7.13 10.74
C ALA A 227 11.59 -6.95 10.21
N ILE A 228 10.88 -5.91 10.67
CA ILE A 228 9.50 -5.60 10.24
C ILE A 228 9.50 -5.12 8.78
N GLU A 229 10.37 -4.16 8.44
CA GLU A 229 10.52 -3.66 7.07
C GLU A 229 10.90 -4.79 6.10
N PHE A 230 11.77 -5.71 6.53
CA PHE A 230 12.09 -6.88 5.73
C PHE A 230 10.84 -7.73 5.42
N ALA A 231 9.95 -7.95 6.40
CA ALA A 231 8.70 -8.68 6.16
C ALA A 231 7.80 -7.95 5.16
N ILE A 232 7.74 -6.62 5.23
CA ILE A 232 6.99 -5.77 4.30
C ILE A 232 7.61 -5.86 2.89
N PHE A 233 8.93 -5.73 2.76
CA PHE A 233 9.64 -5.83 1.48
C PHE A 233 9.42 -7.20 0.81
N VAL A 234 9.47 -8.28 1.59
CA VAL A 234 9.17 -9.63 1.07
C VAL A 234 7.73 -9.70 0.58
N ASN A 235 6.77 -9.23 1.38
CA ASN A 235 5.36 -9.26 1.01
C ASN A 235 5.06 -8.44 -0.26
N MET A 236 5.56 -7.21 -0.32
CA MET A 236 5.33 -6.31 -1.44
C MET A 236 6.17 -6.65 -2.68
N GLY A 237 7.26 -7.41 -2.50
CA GLY A 237 8.12 -7.85 -3.62
C GLY A 237 7.62 -9.10 -4.32
N ILE A 238 6.83 -9.97 -3.67
CA ILE A 238 6.30 -11.21 -4.28
C ILE A 238 5.53 -10.92 -5.59
N PRO A 239 4.66 -9.90 -5.70
CA PRO A 239 3.92 -9.61 -6.92
C PRO A 239 4.80 -9.41 -8.16
N TYR A 240 5.97 -8.80 -7.99
CA TYR A 240 6.95 -8.68 -9.08
C TYR A 240 7.35 -10.06 -9.65
N PHE A 241 7.69 -11.01 -8.79
CA PHE A 241 8.12 -12.35 -9.21
C PHE A 241 6.97 -13.23 -9.71
N THR A 242 5.74 -12.94 -9.30
CA THR A 242 4.53 -13.64 -9.78
C THR A 242 3.87 -12.96 -10.97
N HIS A 243 4.44 -11.84 -11.46
CA HIS A 243 3.89 -11.03 -12.55
C HIS A 243 2.44 -10.60 -12.30
N THR A 244 2.11 -10.28 -11.04
CA THR A 244 0.79 -9.78 -10.64
C THR A 244 0.88 -8.28 -10.36
N GLN A 245 -0.16 -7.55 -10.78
CA GLN A 245 -0.30 -6.14 -10.42
C GLN A 245 -1.02 -6.00 -9.09
N ILE A 246 -0.74 -4.92 -8.38
CA ILE A 246 -1.41 -4.60 -7.10
C ILE A 246 -2.11 -3.24 -7.21
N PRO A 247 -3.24 -3.03 -6.50
CA PRO A 247 -3.87 -1.73 -6.48
C PRO A 247 -2.96 -0.68 -5.82
N PHE A 248 -2.98 0.56 -6.33
CA PHE A 248 -2.11 1.64 -5.81
C PHE A 248 -2.26 1.87 -4.30
N ILE A 249 -3.48 1.71 -3.78
CA ILE A 249 -3.77 1.83 -2.34
C ILE A 249 -3.03 0.77 -1.53
N ALA A 250 -2.71 -0.40 -2.11
CA ALA A 250 -2.04 -1.49 -1.41
C ALA A 250 -0.69 -1.06 -0.82
N SER A 251 0.07 -0.25 -1.54
CA SER A 251 1.39 0.21 -1.09
C SER A 251 1.33 0.95 0.25
N VAL A 252 0.35 1.84 0.42
CA VAL A 252 0.16 2.60 1.67
C VAL A 252 -0.48 1.75 2.76
N VAL A 253 -1.56 1.04 2.41
CA VAL A 253 -2.36 0.26 3.37
C VAL A 253 -1.55 -0.91 3.94
N ILE A 254 -0.88 -1.68 3.07
CA ILE A 254 -0.09 -2.84 3.52
C ILE A 254 1.09 -2.38 4.36
N GLY A 255 1.84 -1.37 3.91
CA GLY A 255 2.98 -0.83 4.66
C GLY A 255 2.59 -0.44 6.08
N THR A 256 1.53 0.33 6.26
CA THR A 256 1.11 0.83 7.58
C THR A 256 0.46 -0.24 8.45
N ILE A 257 -0.46 -1.06 7.90
CA ILE A 257 -1.17 -2.08 8.68
C ILE A 257 -0.23 -3.23 9.06
N GLN A 258 0.58 -3.71 8.13
CA GLN A 258 1.53 -4.79 8.41
C GLN A 258 2.60 -4.34 9.40
N LEU A 259 3.08 -3.09 9.29
CA LEU A 259 4.00 -2.49 10.25
C LEU A 259 3.41 -2.51 11.66
N GLY A 260 2.17 -2.03 11.84
CA GLY A 260 1.47 -2.00 13.13
C GLY A 260 1.24 -3.39 13.72
N ALA A 261 0.71 -4.32 12.93
CA ALA A 261 0.44 -5.69 13.37
C ALA A 261 1.71 -6.47 13.74
N THR A 262 2.81 -6.27 13.00
CA THR A 262 4.07 -6.99 13.25
C THR A 262 4.81 -6.47 14.47
N VAL A 263 4.69 -5.17 14.77
CA VAL A 263 5.30 -4.54 15.94
C VAL A 263 4.87 -5.23 17.23
N ASP A 264 3.60 -5.58 17.37
CA ASP A 264 3.08 -6.23 18.58
C ASP A 264 3.76 -7.60 18.82
N TYR A 265 3.95 -8.38 17.77
CA TYR A 265 4.66 -9.68 17.87
C TYR A 265 6.12 -9.49 18.28
N ALA A 266 6.79 -8.52 17.68
CA ALA A 266 8.18 -8.20 17.95
C ALA A 266 8.37 -7.66 19.38
N ILE A 267 7.50 -6.78 19.85
CA ILE A 267 7.54 -6.25 21.23
C ILE A 267 7.28 -7.36 22.25
N LEU A 268 6.31 -8.26 22.00
CA LEU A 268 6.01 -9.37 22.89
C LEU A 268 7.24 -10.24 23.13
N MET A 269 7.89 -10.69 22.07
CA MET A 269 9.10 -11.49 22.14
C MET A 269 10.26 -10.73 22.80
N THR A 270 10.46 -9.47 22.42
CA THR A 270 11.54 -8.63 22.98
C THR A 270 11.37 -8.40 24.48
N THR A 271 10.15 -8.18 24.93
CA THR A 271 9.85 -7.97 26.36
C THR A 271 10.12 -9.23 27.15
N ARG A 272 9.78 -10.41 26.62
CA ARG A 272 10.13 -11.69 27.21
C ARG A 272 11.65 -11.88 27.29
N TYR A 273 12.35 -11.65 26.18
CA TYR A 273 13.81 -11.72 26.15
C TYR A 273 14.47 -10.78 27.17
N LYS A 274 13.99 -9.53 27.28
CA LYS A 274 14.45 -8.57 28.28
C LYS A 274 14.26 -9.10 29.71
N LYS A 275 13.09 -9.69 30.00
CA LYS A 275 12.78 -10.26 31.31
C LYS A 275 13.77 -11.39 31.67
N GLU A 276 13.97 -12.34 30.78
CA GLU A 276 14.85 -13.50 31.05
C GLU A 276 16.33 -13.05 31.20
N ARG A 277 16.78 -12.10 30.38
CA ARG A 277 18.13 -11.52 30.54
C ARG A 277 18.31 -10.79 31.87
N SER A 278 17.28 -10.07 32.34
CA SER A 278 17.32 -9.39 33.64
C SER A 278 17.35 -10.33 34.83
N GLN A 279 16.89 -11.56 34.68
CA GLN A 279 16.98 -12.64 35.67
C GLN A 279 18.36 -13.33 35.70
N GLY A 280 19.25 -13.03 34.75
CA GLY A 280 20.61 -13.55 34.71
C GLY A 280 20.84 -14.73 33.80
N TYR A 281 19.82 -15.19 33.06
CA TYR A 281 19.99 -16.29 32.10
C TYR A 281 21.03 -15.94 31.02
N ALA A 282 21.76 -16.97 30.57
CA ALA A 282 22.70 -16.83 29.46
C ALA A 282 22.01 -16.40 28.17
N LYS A 283 22.75 -15.76 27.24
CA LYS A 283 22.20 -15.20 25.99
C LYS A 283 21.29 -16.18 25.24
N LYS A 284 21.79 -17.39 24.94
CA LYS A 284 21.04 -18.38 24.16
C LYS A 284 19.83 -18.93 24.91
N GLU A 285 19.99 -19.16 26.20
CA GLU A 285 18.94 -19.66 27.09
C GLU A 285 17.80 -18.66 27.24
N ALA A 286 18.12 -17.38 27.49
CA ALA A 286 17.12 -16.31 27.59
C ALA A 286 16.31 -16.14 26.29
N ILE A 287 16.96 -16.24 25.12
CA ILE A 287 16.28 -16.15 23.83
C ILE A 287 15.42 -17.38 23.60
N GLN A 288 15.91 -18.57 23.94
CA GLN A 288 15.17 -19.84 23.82
C GLN A 288 13.87 -19.83 24.64
N ILE A 289 13.96 -19.42 25.91
CA ILE A 289 12.79 -19.31 26.81
C ILE A 289 11.83 -18.25 26.27
N ALA A 290 12.33 -17.08 25.88
CA ALA A 290 11.51 -16.02 25.33
C ALA A 290 10.78 -16.46 24.06
N LEU A 291 11.45 -17.18 23.17
CA LEU A 291 10.89 -17.66 21.93
C LEU A 291 9.84 -18.74 22.17
N SER A 292 10.17 -19.79 22.94
CA SER A 292 9.24 -20.91 23.21
C SER A 292 7.93 -20.43 23.86
N THR A 293 8.02 -19.45 24.75
CA THR A 293 6.84 -18.89 25.47
C THR A 293 6.06 -17.87 24.64
N SER A 294 6.67 -17.24 23.62
CA SER A 294 6.01 -16.23 22.77
C SER A 294 5.37 -16.82 21.52
N ILE A 295 5.91 -17.91 20.98
CA ILE A 295 5.41 -18.57 19.74
C ILE A 295 3.89 -18.83 19.79
N PRO A 296 3.30 -19.41 20.84
CA PRO A 296 1.86 -19.66 20.86
C PRO A 296 1.02 -18.38 20.65
N SER A 297 1.37 -17.30 21.34
CA SER A 297 0.66 -16.02 21.21
C SER A 297 0.85 -15.40 19.84
N ILE A 298 2.05 -15.47 19.27
CA ILE A 298 2.35 -14.95 17.92
C ILE A 298 1.55 -15.72 16.87
N ILE A 299 1.51 -17.06 16.95
CA ILE A 299 0.76 -17.91 16.01
C ILE A 299 -0.75 -17.58 16.09
N VAL A 300 -1.33 -17.53 17.29
CA VAL A 300 -2.78 -17.24 17.45
C VAL A 300 -3.14 -15.87 16.86
N SER A 301 -2.36 -14.85 17.17
CA SER A 301 -2.62 -13.51 16.67
C SER A 301 -2.45 -13.43 15.14
N ALA A 302 -1.40 -14.02 14.60
CA ALA A 302 -1.15 -14.01 13.15
C ALA A 302 -2.21 -14.82 12.38
N LEU A 303 -2.61 -16.00 12.88
CA LEU A 303 -3.65 -16.81 12.27
C LEU A 303 -5.03 -16.16 12.40
N GLY A 304 -5.32 -15.47 13.50
CA GLY A 304 -6.55 -14.68 13.66
C GLY A 304 -6.65 -13.57 12.61
N PHE A 305 -5.58 -12.80 12.44
CA PHE A 305 -5.52 -11.75 11.41
C PHE A 305 -5.57 -12.33 9.99
N PHE A 306 -4.83 -13.43 9.74
CA PHE A 306 -4.88 -14.17 8.48
C PHE A 306 -6.31 -14.63 8.16
N ALA A 307 -6.98 -15.29 9.09
CA ALA A 307 -8.32 -15.83 8.85
C ALA A 307 -9.35 -14.72 8.56
N ALA A 308 -9.27 -13.60 9.29
CA ALA A 308 -10.14 -12.46 9.08
C ALA A 308 -9.96 -11.84 7.68
N THR A 309 -8.72 -11.63 7.25
CA THR A 309 -8.43 -11.00 5.96
C THR A 309 -8.56 -11.96 4.78
N PHE A 310 -8.10 -13.21 4.93
CA PHE A 310 -8.21 -14.24 3.88
C PHE A 310 -9.67 -14.58 3.56
N GLY A 311 -10.52 -14.67 4.59
CA GLY A 311 -11.96 -14.92 4.40
C GLY A 311 -12.63 -13.85 3.53
N VAL A 312 -12.30 -12.57 3.76
CA VAL A 312 -12.81 -11.47 2.91
C VAL A 312 -12.19 -11.56 1.51
N GLY A 313 -10.88 -11.85 1.40
CA GLY A 313 -10.21 -11.99 0.11
C GLY A 313 -10.81 -13.07 -0.80
N CYS A 314 -11.35 -14.16 -0.21
CA CYS A 314 -12.01 -15.24 -0.98
C CYS A 314 -13.43 -14.92 -1.43
N ILE A 315 -14.15 -14.00 -0.75
CA ILE A 315 -15.58 -13.74 -0.98
C ILE A 315 -15.78 -12.43 -1.74
N ALA A 316 -14.81 -11.52 -1.71
CA ALA A 316 -14.92 -10.21 -2.32
C ALA A 316 -15.15 -10.31 -3.84
N SER A 317 -16.22 -9.67 -4.32
CA SER A 317 -16.52 -9.57 -5.75
C SER A 317 -15.74 -8.44 -6.44
N VAL A 318 -15.30 -7.45 -5.66
CA VAL A 318 -14.45 -6.34 -6.16
C VAL A 318 -12.99 -6.76 -6.04
N ASP A 319 -12.29 -6.81 -7.17
CA ASP A 319 -10.91 -7.32 -7.25
C ASP A 319 -9.95 -6.54 -6.34
N MET A 320 -10.09 -5.24 -6.25
CA MET A 320 -9.28 -4.40 -5.37
C MET A 320 -9.38 -4.83 -3.89
N ILE A 321 -10.59 -5.15 -3.40
CA ILE A 321 -10.81 -5.60 -2.02
C ILE A 321 -10.19 -6.99 -1.82
N GLY A 322 -10.41 -7.88 -2.78
CA GLY A 322 -9.85 -9.23 -2.79
C GLY A 322 -8.32 -9.21 -2.74
N SER A 323 -7.71 -8.40 -3.60
CA SER A 323 -6.25 -8.21 -3.69
C SER A 323 -5.66 -7.64 -2.39
N LEU A 324 -6.26 -6.57 -1.83
CA LEU A 324 -5.82 -5.98 -0.56
C LEU A 324 -5.88 -6.99 0.58
N CYS A 325 -6.99 -7.68 0.73
CA CYS A 325 -7.19 -8.65 1.81
C CYS A 325 -6.24 -9.85 1.68
N THR A 326 -5.99 -10.32 0.46
CA THR A 326 -5.02 -11.39 0.18
C THR A 326 -3.58 -10.96 0.51
N LEU A 327 -3.20 -9.72 0.15
CA LEU A 327 -1.90 -9.14 0.50
C LEU A 327 -1.73 -9.02 2.02
N MET A 328 -2.77 -8.58 2.73
CA MET A 328 -2.77 -8.49 4.20
C MET A 328 -2.64 -9.86 4.86
N ALA A 329 -3.40 -10.86 4.39
CA ALA A 329 -3.35 -12.22 4.87
C ALA A 329 -1.94 -12.82 4.69
N ARG A 330 -1.37 -12.68 3.48
CA ARG A 330 0.00 -13.12 3.20
C ARG A 330 1.02 -12.40 4.05
N GLY A 331 0.87 -11.09 4.24
CA GLY A 331 1.71 -10.27 5.11
C GLY A 331 1.73 -10.74 6.57
N ALA A 332 0.58 -11.15 7.12
CA ALA A 332 0.49 -11.72 8.46
C ALA A 332 1.34 -12.99 8.63
N ILE A 333 1.26 -13.89 7.66
CA ILE A 333 2.04 -15.14 7.68
C ILE A 333 3.53 -14.86 7.53
N ILE A 334 3.92 -14.00 6.59
CA ILE A 334 5.33 -13.62 6.40
C ILE A 334 5.89 -12.97 7.67
N SER A 335 5.16 -12.04 8.27
CA SER A 335 5.54 -11.36 9.52
C SER A 335 5.71 -12.34 10.67
N MET A 336 4.79 -13.31 10.80
CA MET A 336 4.89 -14.38 11.79
C MET A 336 6.20 -15.16 11.64
N PHE A 337 6.54 -15.59 10.42
CA PHE A 337 7.79 -16.28 10.15
C PHE A 337 9.03 -15.42 10.45
N VAL A 338 9.02 -14.17 10.05
CA VAL A 338 10.14 -13.25 10.32
C VAL A 338 10.36 -13.07 11.82
N VAL A 339 9.29 -12.88 12.60
CA VAL A 339 9.40 -12.71 14.05
C VAL A 339 9.82 -14.00 14.75
N ILE A 340 9.39 -15.18 14.30
CA ILE A 340 9.75 -16.47 14.91
C ILE A 340 11.18 -16.89 14.55
N PHE A 341 11.64 -16.68 13.33
CA PHE A 341 12.91 -17.25 12.85
C PHE A 341 14.03 -16.20 12.75
N ILE A 342 13.77 -15.02 12.22
CA ILE A 342 14.79 -14.00 11.94
C ILE A 342 15.06 -13.14 13.16
N LEU A 343 14.04 -12.63 13.83
CA LEU A 343 14.20 -11.73 14.96
C LEU A 343 15.03 -12.33 16.10
N PRO A 344 14.79 -13.58 16.59
CA PRO A 344 15.62 -14.19 17.63
C PRO A 344 17.06 -14.39 17.15
N SER A 345 17.26 -14.67 15.87
CA SER A 345 18.60 -14.83 15.30
C SER A 345 19.37 -13.50 15.29
N LEU A 346 18.70 -12.40 15.00
CA LEU A 346 19.28 -11.05 15.13
C LEU A 346 19.60 -10.72 16.61
N PHE A 347 18.76 -11.14 17.56
CA PHE A 347 19.06 -10.97 18.99
C PHE A 347 20.29 -11.77 19.42
N VAL A 348 20.48 -13.01 18.92
CA VAL A 348 21.70 -13.76 19.18
C VAL A 348 22.93 -13.04 18.65
N LEU A 349 22.87 -12.45 17.47
CA LEU A 349 23.98 -11.72 16.87
C LEU A 349 24.27 -10.41 17.62
N CYS A 350 23.25 -9.64 17.93
CA CYS A 350 23.36 -8.29 18.46
C CYS A 350 23.27 -8.19 19.99
N ASP A 351 23.29 -9.31 20.75
CA ASP A 351 23.09 -9.33 22.21
C ASP A 351 24.02 -8.36 22.95
N LYS A 352 25.30 -8.31 22.61
CA LYS A 352 26.27 -7.38 23.23
C LYS A 352 25.89 -5.91 23.01
N LEU A 353 25.41 -5.58 21.81
CA LEU A 353 24.96 -4.24 21.45
C LEU A 353 23.70 -3.88 22.24
N ILE A 354 22.73 -4.82 22.31
CA ILE A 354 21.47 -4.66 23.02
C ILE A 354 21.73 -4.38 24.51
N ILE A 355 22.57 -5.19 25.18
CA ILE A 355 22.87 -5.01 26.61
C ILE A 355 23.55 -3.69 26.91
N ASN A 356 24.41 -3.20 26.03
CA ASN A 356 25.14 -1.97 26.26
C ASN A 356 24.32 -0.70 26.02
N THR A 357 23.30 -0.78 25.18
CA THR A 357 22.47 0.36 24.76
C THR A 357 21.06 0.34 25.36
N SER A 358 20.75 -0.64 26.24
CA SER A 358 19.42 -0.82 26.80
C SER A 358 19.42 -0.79 28.33
N ILE A 359 18.39 -0.17 28.87
CA ILE A 359 18.18 -0.13 30.32
C ILE A 359 17.37 -1.35 30.77
N GLY A 360 17.86 -2.08 31.77
CA GLY A 360 17.14 -3.20 32.40
C GLY A 360 17.37 -4.57 31.78
N PHE A 361 18.44 -4.73 30.97
CA PHE A 361 18.92 -6.04 30.49
C PHE A 361 20.00 -6.68 31.38
N LYS A 362 20.64 -5.88 32.25
CA LYS A 362 21.65 -6.42 33.18
C LYS A 362 20.93 -6.96 34.41
N PRO A 363 21.39 -8.11 34.98
CA PRO A 363 20.88 -8.60 36.24
C PRO A 363 20.99 -7.49 37.30
N LYS A 364 19.95 -7.30 38.10
CA LYS A 364 20.05 -6.45 39.30
C LYS A 364 21.12 -7.07 40.20
N LYS A 365 22.21 -6.33 40.44
CA LYS A 365 23.14 -6.70 41.50
C LYS A 365 22.29 -6.78 42.77
N ASN A 366 22.19 -7.96 43.38
CA ASN A 366 21.61 -8.10 44.72
C ASN A 366 22.29 -7.08 45.64
N GLN A 367 21.52 -6.09 46.06
CA GLN A 367 21.82 -5.32 47.24
C GLN A 367 21.33 -6.18 48.44
N ASP A 368 22.05 -7.29 48.63
CA ASP A 368 21.96 -8.05 49.90
C ASP A 368 23.36 -8.11 50.48
N MET A 369 23.62 -7.17 51.36
CA MET A 369 24.38 -7.29 52.58
C MET A 369 24.05 -6.13 53.51
#